data_6ef85d826245ff9227ec853cd2c8a712
#
_entry.id   6ef85d826245ff9227ec853cd2c8a712
#
_cell.length_a   1.000
_cell.length_b   1.000
_cell.length_c   1.000
_cell.angle_alpha   90.00
_cell.angle_beta   90.00
_cell.angle_gamma   90.00
#
_symmetry.space_group_name_H-M   'P 1'
#
loop_
_entity.id
_entity.type
_entity.pdbx_description
1 polymer ?
#
loop_
_entity_poly.entity_id
_entity_poly.type
_entity_poly.pdbx_seq_one_letter_code
_entity_poly.pdbx_strand_id
1 'polypeptide(L)'
;VCGGARIGRNVSLGQNVFVGNKVTIGDNCKIQNNVSVYDNVHLEEGVFCGPSMVFTNVYNPRSLIERKDEYRDTLIGKGASLGANCTIICGVRIGRFAFVGAGAMVNKDVPDYALTVGVPARQIGWMSEFGEQLDLPLTGDAEVTCPHTGARYVLENGRVSKQAD
;
A
#
# COMPACT_ATOMS: atom_id res chain seq x y z
N VAL A 1 14.98 9.17 -11.02
CA VAL A 1 15.08 9.30 -9.55
C VAL A 1 15.68 10.65 -9.23
N CYS A 2 15.02 11.42 -8.37
CA CYS A 2 15.51 12.71 -7.92
C CYS A 2 16.55 12.56 -6.79
N GLY A 3 17.46 13.56 -6.66
CA GLY A 3 18.64 13.46 -5.80
C GLY A 3 18.39 13.40 -4.28
N GLY A 4 17.19 13.79 -3.82
CA GLY A 4 16.82 13.73 -2.40
C GLY A 4 16.14 12.42 -1.96
N ALA A 5 15.82 11.52 -2.89
CA ALA A 5 15.18 10.25 -2.60
C ALA A 5 16.10 9.33 -1.77
N ARG A 6 15.50 8.59 -0.85
CA ARG A 6 16.18 7.52 -0.09
C ARG A 6 15.65 6.18 -0.54
N ILE A 7 16.50 5.35 -1.13
CA ILE A 7 16.14 4.05 -1.68
C ILE A 7 16.95 2.97 -0.98
N GLY A 8 16.27 1.96 -0.46
CA GLY A 8 16.86 0.82 0.21
C GLY A 8 17.54 -0.17 -0.74
N ARG A 9 17.90 -1.32 -0.19
CA ARG A 9 18.61 -2.39 -0.92
C ARG A 9 17.61 -3.24 -1.72
N ASN A 10 18.08 -3.82 -2.84
CA ASN A 10 17.32 -4.75 -3.68
C ASN A 10 15.97 -4.18 -4.19
N VAL A 11 15.90 -2.87 -4.39
CA VAL A 11 14.71 -2.23 -4.95
C VAL A 11 14.72 -2.39 -6.47
N SER A 12 13.58 -2.83 -7.03
CA SER A 12 13.37 -2.92 -8.47
C SER A 12 12.48 -1.78 -8.95
N LEU A 13 12.96 -1.01 -9.90
CA LEU A 13 12.21 0.06 -10.57
C LEU A 13 11.98 -0.31 -12.02
N GLY A 14 10.72 -0.39 -12.42
CA GLY A 14 10.34 -0.67 -13.81
C GLY A 14 10.57 0.52 -14.73
N GLN A 15 10.19 0.37 -16.00
CA GLN A 15 10.32 1.42 -17.00
C GLN A 15 9.42 2.61 -16.67
N ASN A 16 9.89 3.82 -16.96
CA ASN A 16 9.17 5.07 -16.75
C ASN A 16 8.74 5.32 -15.29
N VAL A 17 9.50 4.78 -14.31
CA VAL A 17 9.25 5.09 -12.90
C VAL A 17 9.89 6.43 -12.56
N PHE A 18 9.08 7.34 -12.02
CA PHE A 18 9.54 8.60 -11.42
C PHE A 18 9.60 8.46 -9.90
N VAL A 19 10.66 8.96 -9.28
CA VAL A 19 10.81 9.04 -7.82
C VAL A 19 11.20 10.46 -7.43
N GLY A 20 10.35 11.11 -6.62
CA GLY A 20 10.53 12.48 -6.15
C GLY A 20 11.61 12.65 -5.10
N ASN A 21 11.88 13.90 -4.69
CA ASN A 21 12.98 14.23 -3.76
C ASN A 21 12.71 13.80 -2.31
N LYS A 22 11.47 13.94 -1.85
CA LYS A 22 11.06 13.63 -0.46
C LYS A 22 10.38 12.27 -0.38
N VAL A 23 10.99 11.26 -1.02
CA VAL A 23 10.49 9.88 -1.05
C VAL A 23 11.42 8.99 -0.26
N THR A 24 10.84 8.04 0.47
CA THR A 24 11.58 6.92 1.06
C THR A 24 11.03 5.60 0.54
N ILE A 25 11.91 4.71 0.11
CA ILE A 25 11.58 3.37 -0.39
C ILE A 25 12.42 2.38 0.41
N GLY A 26 11.76 1.51 1.17
CA GLY A 26 12.40 0.47 1.97
C GLY A 26 13.04 -0.63 1.12
N ASP A 27 13.76 -1.52 1.79
CA ASP A 27 14.43 -2.66 1.14
C ASP A 27 13.42 -3.58 0.42
N ASN A 28 13.88 -4.24 -0.65
CA ASN A 28 13.12 -5.26 -1.38
C ASN A 28 11.80 -4.80 -2.03
N CYS A 29 11.57 -3.50 -2.16
CA CYS A 29 10.39 -2.99 -2.85
C CYS A 29 10.45 -3.25 -4.36
N LYS A 30 9.28 -3.50 -4.95
CA LYS A 30 9.11 -3.66 -6.41
C LYS A 30 8.11 -2.65 -6.93
N ILE A 31 8.57 -1.71 -7.74
CA ILE A 31 7.75 -0.67 -8.35
C ILE A 31 7.71 -0.95 -9.85
N GLN A 32 6.53 -1.30 -10.33
CA GLN A 32 6.32 -1.70 -11.72
C GLN A 32 6.32 -0.50 -12.66
N ASN A 33 6.21 -0.77 -13.97
CA ASN A 33 6.28 0.24 -15.02
C ASN A 33 5.23 1.34 -14.86
N ASN A 34 5.59 2.55 -15.27
CA ASN A 34 4.71 3.73 -15.35
C ASN A 34 4.15 4.18 -14.00
N VAL A 35 4.90 4.02 -12.91
CA VAL A 35 4.52 4.51 -11.58
C VAL A 35 5.31 5.76 -11.24
N SER A 36 4.61 6.80 -10.80
CA SER A 36 5.23 7.99 -10.23
C SER A 36 5.08 7.98 -8.71
N VAL A 37 6.21 7.88 -8.02
CA VAL A 37 6.28 8.01 -6.55
C VAL A 37 6.61 9.47 -6.25
N TYR A 38 5.59 10.25 -5.96
CA TYR A 38 5.72 11.68 -5.71
C TYR A 38 6.26 11.98 -4.31
N ASP A 39 6.69 13.21 -4.10
CA ASP A 39 7.14 13.70 -2.81
C ASP A 39 6.13 13.38 -1.69
N ASN A 40 6.63 13.08 -0.50
CA ASN A 40 5.87 12.70 0.69
C ASN A 40 5.18 11.30 0.61
N VAL A 41 5.60 10.46 -0.33
CA VAL A 41 5.24 9.03 -0.32
C VAL A 41 6.36 8.23 0.34
N HIS A 42 5.99 7.39 1.29
CA HIS A 42 6.91 6.56 2.07
C HIS A 42 6.50 5.10 1.97
N LEU A 43 7.36 4.28 1.37
CA LEU A 43 7.16 2.84 1.23
C LEU A 43 8.06 2.12 2.24
N GLU A 44 7.48 1.30 3.09
CA GLU A 44 8.25 0.40 3.96
C GLU A 44 8.82 -0.80 3.17
N GLU A 45 9.52 -1.69 3.84
CA GLU A 45 10.15 -2.88 3.24
C GLU A 45 9.14 -3.78 2.51
N GLY A 46 9.54 -4.31 1.35
CA GLY A 46 8.81 -5.34 0.63
C GLY A 46 7.49 -4.89 -0.03
N VAL A 47 7.28 -3.59 -0.18
CA VAL A 47 6.08 -3.07 -0.84
C VAL A 47 6.10 -3.38 -2.34
N PHE A 48 4.96 -3.83 -2.86
CA PHE A 48 4.72 -4.00 -4.28
C PHE A 48 3.80 -2.91 -4.84
N CYS A 49 4.26 -2.18 -5.82
CA CYS A 49 3.47 -1.22 -6.59
C CYS A 49 3.19 -1.79 -7.98
N GLY A 50 1.94 -2.11 -8.28
CA GLY A 50 1.49 -2.65 -9.57
C GLY A 50 1.65 -1.66 -10.71
N PRO A 51 1.69 -2.13 -11.96
CA PRO A 51 1.92 -1.27 -13.12
C PRO A 51 0.82 -0.21 -13.26
N SER A 52 1.25 1.01 -13.57
CA SER A 52 0.38 2.17 -13.80
C SER A 52 -0.51 2.54 -12.62
N MET A 53 -0.18 2.10 -11.38
CA MET A 53 -0.86 2.62 -10.21
C MET A 53 -0.47 4.09 -9.98
N VAL A 54 -1.31 4.83 -9.26
CA VAL A 54 -1.18 6.27 -9.10
C VAL A 54 -1.11 6.66 -7.63
N PHE A 55 -0.08 7.42 -7.25
CA PHE A 55 -0.06 8.21 -6.03
C PHE A 55 -0.46 9.65 -6.32
N THR A 56 -1.18 10.31 -5.43
CA THR A 56 -1.34 11.78 -5.45
C THR A 56 -0.54 12.39 -4.29
N ASN A 57 -0.30 13.70 -4.30
CA ASN A 57 0.40 14.41 -3.22
C ASN A 57 -0.31 15.68 -2.76
N VAL A 58 -1.19 16.23 -3.59
CA VAL A 58 -2.08 17.34 -3.26
C VAL A 58 -3.52 16.87 -3.34
N TYR A 59 -4.30 17.17 -2.30
CA TYR A 59 -5.68 16.69 -2.20
C TYR A 59 -6.63 17.42 -3.16
N ASN A 60 -6.44 18.73 -3.34
CA ASN A 60 -7.33 19.61 -4.09
C ASN A 60 -6.55 20.53 -5.06
N PRO A 61 -5.86 19.99 -6.07
CA PRO A 61 -5.01 20.75 -6.95
C PRO A 61 -5.79 21.77 -7.79
N ARG A 62 -5.16 22.90 -8.06
CA ARG A 62 -5.60 23.93 -9.03
C ARG A 62 -4.38 24.44 -9.77
N SER A 63 -4.47 24.53 -11.08
CA SER A 63 -3.35 24.92 -11.94
C SER A 63 -2.77 26.31 -11.61
N LEU A 64 -3.64 27.27 -11.28
CA LEU A 64 -3.24 28.64 -10.99
C LEU A 64 -2.94 28.91 -9.52
N ILE A 65 -3.06 27.91 -8.65
CA ILE A 65 -2.82 28.03 -7.20
C ILE A 65 -1.68 27.11 -6.83
N GLU A 66 -0.58 27.68 -6.39
CA GLU A 66 0.56 26.92 -5.90
C GLU A 66 0.23 26.29 -4.54
N ARG A 67 0.44 24.96 -4.43
CA ARG A 67 0.13 24.18 -3.24
C ARG A 67 1.28 23.23 -2.84
N LYS A 68 2.52 23.63 -3.16
CA LYS A 68 3.70 22.79 -2.84
C LYS A 68 3.91 22.57 -1.36
N ASP A 69 3.39 23.46 -0.52
CA ASP A 69 3.46 23.36 0.94
C ASP A 69 2.30 22.53 1.53
N GLU A 70 1.37 22.07 0.69
CA GLU A 70 0.19 21.31 1.10
C GLU A 70 0.30 19.80 0.77
N TYR A 71 1.49 19.30 0.49
CA TYR A 71 1.72 17.87 0.24
C TYR A 71 1.41 17.08 1.50
N ARG A 72 0.66 15.99 1.36
CA ARG A 72 0.28 15.11 2.46
C ARG A 72 1.10 13.84 2.42
N ASP A 73 1.61 13.42 3.58
CA ASP A 73 2.35 12.17 3.71
C ASP A 73 1.43 10.97 3.44
N THR A 74 1.89 10.07 2.60
CA THR A 74 1.24 8.80 2.31
C THR A 74 2.16 7.68 2.75
N LEU A 75 1.70 6.84 3.66
CA LEU A 75 2.49 5.79 4.28
C LEU A 75 2.02 4.43 3.81
N ILE A 76 2.90 3.65 3.20
CA ILE A 76 2.62 2.30 2.74
C ILE A 76 3.40 1.32 3.62
N GLY A 77 2.68 0.52 4.39
CA GLY A 77 3.22 -0.42 5.36
C GLY A 77 3.94 -1.60 4.73
N LYS A 78 4.81 -2.21 5.50
CA LYS A 78 5.63 -3.36 5.12
C LYS A 78 4.82 -4.45 4.41
N GLY A 79 5.32 -4.93 3.28
CA GLY A 79 4.74 -6.03 2.54
C GLY A 79 3.39 -5.75 1.87
N ALA A 80 2.91 -4.50 1.91
CA ALA A 80 1.65 -4.15 1.25
C ALA A 80 1.75 -4.29 -0.27
N SER A 81 0.64 -4.70 -0.90
CA SER A 81 0.51 -4.83 -2.35
C SER A 81 -0.52 -3.85 -2.90
N LEU A 82 -0.09 -3.00 -3.82
CA LEU A 82 -0.93 -2.04 -4.50
C LEU A 82 -1.18 -2.54 -5.93
N GLY A 83 -2.42 -2.90 -6.24
CA GLY A 83 -2.81 -3.48 -7.52
C GLY A 83 -2.62 -2.55 -8.71
N ALA A 84 -2.53 -3.13 -9.90
CA ALA A 84 -2.40 -2.36 -11.14
C ALA A 84 -3.52 -1.32 -11.29
N ASN A 85 -3.18 -0.14 -11.79
CA ASN A 85 -4.12 0.97 -12.01
C ASN A 85 -4.89 1.43 -10.76
N CYS A 86 -4.53 1.02 -9.55
CA CYS A 86 -5.16 1.58 -8.36
C CYS A 86 -4.71 3.03 -8.15
N THR A 87 -5.53 3.82 -7.47
CA THR A 87 -5.22 5.19 -7.09
C THR A 87 -5.20 5.32 -5.58
N ILE A 88 -4.10 5.82 -5.04
CA ILE A 88 -3.92 6.11 -3.62
C ILE A 88 -3.99 7.63 -3.43
N ILE A 89 -5.04 8.10 -2.79
CA ILE A 89 -5.20 9.51 -2.47
C ILE A 89 -4.22 9.88 -1.35
N CYS A 90 -3.58 11.03 -1.47
CA CYS A 90 -2.59 11.47 -0.50
C CYS A 90 -3.16 11.66 0.91
N GLY A 91 -2.33 11.42 1.91
CA GLY A 91 -2.70 11.56 3.32
C GLY A 91 -3.28 10.29 3.94
N VAL A 92 -3.29 9.16 3.22
CA VAL A 92 -3.76 7.88 3.77
C VAL A 92 -2.60 7.01 4.21
N ARG A 93 -2.90 6.10 5.14
CA ARG A 93 -2.02 5.00 5.54
C ARG A 93 -2.57 3.69 4.99
N ILE A 94 -1.72 2.93 4.31
CA ILE A 94 -1.97 1.53 3.95
C ILE A 94 -1.24 0.65 4.95
N GLY A 95 -1.96 -0.24 5.61
CA GLY A 95 -1.43 -1.11 6.64
C GLY A 95 -0.46 -2.17 6.11
N ARG A 96 0.23 -2.83 7.04
CA ARG A 96 1.19 -3.89 6.74
C ARG A 96 0.47 -5.06 6.08
N PHE A 97 1.07 -5.61 5.03
CA PHE A 97 0.52 -6.73 4.26
C PHE A 97 -0.92 -6.52 3.76
N ALA A 98 -1.41 -5.28 3.76
CA ALA A 98 -2.67 -4.95 3.14
C ALA A 98 -2.59 -5.15 1.62
N PHE A 99 -3.72 -5.50 1.04
CA PHE A 99 -3.83 -5.73 -0.40
C PHE A 99 -4.89 -4.81 -1.01
N VAL A 100 -4.47 -3.94 -1.89
CA VAL A 100 -5.35 -3.06 -2.65
C VAL A 100 -5.54 -3.68 -4.03
N GLY A 101 -6.78 -4.01 -4.36
CA GLY A 101 -7.11 -4.63 -5.64
C GLY A 101 -6.85 -3.71 -6.83
N ALA A 102 -6.66 -4.31 -8.01
CA ALA A 102 -6.46 -3.55 -9.24
C ALA A 102 -7.63 -2.61 -9.52
N GLY A 103 -7.33 -1.38 -9.96
CA GLY A 103 -8.31 -0.34 -10.28
C GLY A 103 -9.02 0.27 -9.07
N ALA A 104 -8.69 -0.11 -7.85
CA ALA A 104 -9.32 0.47 -6.66
C ALA A 104 -8.90 1.94 -6.45
N MET A 105 -9.79 2.75 -5.86
CA MET A 105 -9.47 4.12 -5.44
C MET A 105 -9.55 4.23 -3.92
N VAL A 106 -8.39 4.37 -3.28
CA VAL A 106 -8.26 4.43 -1.83
C VAL A 106 -8.22 5.87 -1.36
N ASN A 107 -9.20 6.27 -0.57
CA ASN A 107 -9.35 7.61 0.00
C ASN A 107 -9.47 7.62 1.54
N LYS A 108 -9.23 6.48 2.19
CA LYS A 108 -9.21 6.30 3.64
C LYS A 108 -8.12 5.31 4.02
N ASP A 109 -7.70 5.34 5.28
CA ASP A 109 -6.76 4.38 5.81
C ASP A 109 -7.22 2.93 5.62
N VAL A 110 -6.27 2.06 5.33
CA VAL A 110 -6.49 0.62 5.14
C VAL A 110 -5.80 -0.11 6.29
N PRO A 111 -6.53 -0.96 7.04
CA PRO A 111 -5.94 -1.73 8.13
C PRO A 111 -4.86 -2.72 7.68
N ASP A 112 -4.01 -3.13 8.62
CA ASP A 112 -3.07 -4.22 8.39
C ASP A 112 -3.82 -5.48 7.92
N TYR A 113 -3.25 -6.19 6.94
CA TYR A 113 -3.81 -7.41 6.34
C TYR A 113 -5.16 -7.25 5.61
N ALA A 114 -5.72 -6.04 5.52
CA ALA A 114 -7.01 -5.85 4.87
C ALA A 114 -6.92 -6.02 3.35
N LEU A 115 -7.91 -6.69 2.78
CA LEU A 115 -8.18 -6.75 1.33
C LEU A 115 -9.22 -5.69 0.98
N THR A 116 -8.83 -4.72 0.15
CA THR A 116 -9.70 -3.62 -0.28
C THR A 116 -9.83 -3.57 -1.78
N VAL A 117 -11.04 -3.32 -2.28
CA VAL A 117 -11.34 -3.23 -3.72
C VAL A 117 -12.37 -2.14 -3.99
N GLY A 118 -12.45 -1.71 -5.25
CA GLY A 118 -13.54 -0.87 -5.75
C GLY A 118 -13.27 0.63 -5.72
N VAL A 119 -14.25 1.41 -6.18
CA VAL A 119 -14.21 2.87 -6.30
C VAL A 119 -15.49 3.47 -5.70
N PRO A 120 -15.42 4.10 -4.52
CA PRO A 120 -14.29 4.16 -3.60
C PRO A 120 -13.98 2.78 -2.98
N ALA A 121 -12.72 2.54 -2.63
CA ALA A 121 -12.28 1.25 -2.08
C ALA A 121 -13.01 0.91 -0.78
N ARG A 122 -13.37 -0.36 -0.64
CA ARG A 122 -13.98 -0.92 0.57
C ARG A 122 -13.28 -2.22 0.93
N GLN A 123 -13.11 -2.46 2.21
CA GLN A 123 -12.60 -3.73 2.69
C GLN A 123 -13.61 -4.83 2.44
N ILE A 124 -13.15 -5.95 1.85
CA ILE A 124 -13.97 -7.13 1.53
C ILE A 124 -13.44 -8.40 2.19
N GLY A 125 -12.30 -8.34 2.85
CA GLY A 125 -11.68 -9.50 3.47
C GLY A 125 -10.31 -9.17 4.06
N TRP A 126 -9.53 -10.22 4.25
CA TRP A 126 -8.20 -10.20 4.83
C TRP A 126 -7.24 -11.04 3.99
N MET A 127 -5.95 -10.66 3.98
CA MET A 127 -4.89 -11.34 3.24
C MET A 127 -3.80 -11.84 4.18
N SER A 128 -3.24 -12.99 3.89
CA SER A 128 -2.04 -13.47 4.57
C SER A 128 -0.77 -12.77 4.05
N GLU A 129 0.35 -12.93 4.77
CA GLU A 129 1.67 -12.48 4.28
C GLU A 129 2.11 -13.21 3.01
N PHE A 130 1.57 -14.40 2.75
CA PHE A 130 1.80 -15.15 1.51
C PHE A 130 1.06 -14.55 0.32
N GLY A 131 -0.02 -13.77 0.56
CA GLY A 131 -0.89 -13.22 -0.49
C GLY A 131 -2.11 -14.10 -0.79
N GLU A 132 -2.49 -14.96 0.13
CA GLU A 132 -3.73 -15.75 0.09
C GLU A 132 -4.82 -15.04 0.87
N GLN A 133 -6.04 -15.03 0.35
CA GLN A 133 -7.19 -14.52 1.08
C GLN A 133 -7.50 -15.45 2.26
N LEU A 134 -7.62 -14.86 3.45
CA LEU A 134 -7.94 -15.56 4.68
C LEU A 134 -9.45 -15.70 4.83
N ASP A 135 -9.90 -16.90 5.22
CA ASP A 135 -11.31 -17.16 5.53
C ASP A 135 -11.66 -16.63 6.93
N LEU A 136 -11.68 -15.31 7.03
CA LEU A 136 -12.02 -14.56 8.25
C LEU A 136 -13.18 -13.61 7.97
N PRO A 137 -14.12 -13.45 8.91
CA PRO A 137 -15.17 -12.44 8.81
C PRO A 137 -14.57 -11.02 8.88
N LEU A 138 -15.32 -10.01 8.45
CA LEU A 138 -14.87 -8.62 8.58
C LEU A 138 -14.94 -8.11 10.01
N THR A 139 -15.81 -8.70 10.83
CA THR A 139 -16.07 -8.30 12.23
C THR A 139 -16.21 -9.51 13.11
N GLY A 140 -16.06 -9.31 14.42
CA GLY A 140 -16.07 -10.38 15.42
C GLY A 140 -14.67 -10.93 15.66
N ASP A 141 -14.59 -11.99 16.45
CA ASP A 141 -13.34 -12.68 16.76
C ASP A 141 -13.31 -14.02 16.02
N ALA A 142 -12.20 -14.32 15.38
CA ALA A 142 -12.00 -15.55 14.62
C ALA A 142 -10.52 -15.86 14.44
N GLU A 143 -10.21 -17.09 14.08
CA GLU A 143 -8.86 -17.49 13.72
C GLU A 143 -8.86 -18.38 12.48
N VAL A 144 -7.75 -18.36 11.75
CA VAL A 144 -7.55 -19.19 10.57
C VAL A 144 -6.07 -19.52 10.40
N THR A 145 -5.79 -20.66 9.80
CA THR A 145 -4.44 -21.05 9.37
C THR A 145 -4.29 -20.87 7.88
N CYS A 146 -3.24 -20.17 7.45
CA CYS A 146 -2.95 -20.04 6.03
C CYS A 146 -2.62 -21.41 5.42
N PRO A 147 -3.33 -21.87 4.38
CA PRO A 147 -3.15 -23.22 3.83
C PRO A 147 -1.78 -23.44 3.17
N HIS A 148 -1.12 -22.35 2.75
CA HIS A 148 0.18 -22.43 2.07
C HIS A 148 1.37 -22.44 3.03
N THR A 149 1.28 -21.68 4.12
CA THR A 149 2.43 -21.46 5.01
C THR A 149 2.28 -22.13 6.37
N GLY A 150 1.05 -22.55 6.74
CA GLY A 150 0.74 -23.01 8.08
C GLY A 150 0.68 -21.91 9.14
N ALA A 151 0.95 -20.66 8.78
CA ALA A 151 0.91 -19.53 9.70
C ALA A 151 -0.51 -19.27 10.21
N ARG A 152 -0.65 -19.04 11.49
CA ARG A 152 -1.92 -18.77 12.16
C ARG A 152 -2.18 -17.25 12.20
N TYR A 153 -3.40 -16.86 11.87
CA TYR A 153 -3.88 -15.49 11.93
C TYR A 153 -5.08 -15.40 12.86
N VAL A 154 -5.12 -14.36 13.67
CA VAL A 154 -6.19 -14.10 14.64
C VAL A 154 -6.80 -12.74 14.35
N LEU A 155 -8.12 -12.71 14.23
CA LEU A 155 -8.93 -11.51 14.16
C LEU A 155 -9.50 -11.22 15.55
N GLU A 156 -9.13 -10.10 16.12
CA GLU A 156 -9.66 -9.59 17.39
C GLU A 156 -9.88 -8.10 17.32
N ASN A 157 -11.00 -7.62 17.83
CA ASN A 157 -11.33 -6.18 17.84
C ASN A 157 -11.17 -5.51 16.46
N GLY A 158 -11.54 -6.20 15.38
CA GLY A 158 -11.44 -5.69 14.01
C GLY A 158 -10.01 -5.54 13.47
N ARG A 159 -9.05 -6.25 14.07
CA ARG A 159 -7.65 -6.26 13.65
C ARG A 159 -7.16 -7.70 13.46
N VAL A 160 -6.46 -7.92 12.38
CA VAL A 160 -5.78 -9.20 12.15
C VAL A 160 -4.32 -9.11 12.58
N SER A 161 -3.85 -10.14 13.25
CA SER A 161 -2.45 -10.35 13.59
C SER A 161 -2.01 -11.76 13.25
N LYS A 162 -0.77 -11.88 12.75
CA LYS A 162 -0.10 -13.18 12.61
C LYS A 162 0.47 -13.57 13.96
N GLN A 163 0.21 -14.79 14.40
CA GLN A 163 0.78 -15.32 15.62
C GLN A 163 2.22 -15.78 15.37
N ALA A 164 3.07 -15.61 16.38
CA ALA A 164 4.41 -16.19 16.35
C ALA A 164 4.29 -17.72 16.43
N ASP A 165 5.15 -18.43 15.69
CA ASP A 165 5.32 -19.87 15.76
C ASP A 165 5.89 -20.30 17.11
#